data_3f376527443c9ed0ea877f02e6f6f428
#
_entry.id   3f376527443c9ed0ea877f02e6f6f428
#
_cell.length_a   1.000
_cell.length_b   1.000
_cell.length_c   1.000
_cell.angle_alpha   90.00
_cell.angle_beta   90.00
_cell.angle_gamma   90.00
#
_symmetry.space_group_name_H-M   'P 1'
#
loop_
_entity.id
_entity.type
_entity.pdbx_description
1 polymer ?
#
loop_
_entity_poly.entity_id
_entity_poly.type
_entity_poly.pdbx_seq_one_letter_code
_entity_poly.pdbx_strand_id
1 'polypeptide(L)'
;MPEQAGQPAGPVESAGPVESAGPVESAGPVESAGPVGPVDGRLVPRFAGSGSFARLPEIDRVPDYDVAILGVPFDNGTSYRPGARFGPMAVRQASRHLRPGYHVELDRIPFGEIQVVDAGDVPVTPFSIDAAMQQIAGHAAGLMHGGRKVIAIGGDHTVALPMLRSVVREHGQIALVHFDAHLDTWDTYFNAPVTHGTIFRRAFEEDLLV
;
A
#
# COMPACT_ATOMS: atom_id res chain seq x y z
N MET A 1 24.35 66.68 8.95
CA MET A 1 23.22 65.81 8.61
C MET A 1 22.73 65.16 9.92
N PRO A 2 21.58 65.55 10.47
CA PRO A 2 21.13 65.02 11.75
C PRO A 2 20.39 63.71 11.56
N GLU A 3 20.67 62.78 12.47
CA GLU A 3 20.14 61.49 12.75
C GLU A 3 18.64 61.57 13.10
N GLN A 4 17.77 60.82 12.40
CA GLN A 4 16.36 60.71 12.73
C GLN A 4 16.17 59.58 13.73
N ALA A 5 15.84 59.93 14.95
CA ALA A 5 15.42 59.01 15.99
C ALA A 5 14.07 58.37 15.65
N GLY A 6 14.03 57.05 15.63
CA GLY A 6 12.81 56.26 15.43
C GLY A 6 11.86 56.36 16.63
N GLN A 7 10.56 56.49 16.34
CA GLN A 7 9.50 56.51 17.33
C GLN A 7 9.32 55.09 17.95
N PRO A 8 8.98 54.97 19.24
CA PRO A 8 8.69 53.68 19.86
C PRO A 8 7.36 53.13 19.40
N ALA A 9 7.33 51.80 19.10
CA ALA A 9 6.13 51.06 18.77
C ALA A 9 5.14 51.05 19.94
N GLY A 10 3.87 51.30 19.67
CA GLY A 10 2.78 51.26 20.65
C GLY A 10 2.52 49.85 21.18
N PRO A 11 1.79 49.72 22.30
CA PRO A 11 1.55 48.44 22.95
C PRO A 11 0.69 47.53 22.05
N VAL A 12 1.14 46.27 21.94
CA VAL A 12 0.40 45.18 21.24
C VAL A 12 -0.82 44.83 22.12
N GLU A 13 -2.02 45.01 21.59
CA GLU A 13 -3.25 44.55 22.24
C GLU A 13 -3.20 43.01 22.42
N SER A 14 -3.41 42.55 23.63
CA SER A 14 -3.51 41.14 23.98
C SER A 14 -4.78 40.53 23.37
N ALA A 15 -4.62 39.51 22.55
CA ALA A 15 -5.73 38.69 22.07
C ALA A 15 -6.54 38.15 23.24
N GLY A 16 -7.87 38.36 23.22
CA GLY A 16 -8.79 37.82 24.21
C GLY A 16 -8.78 36.27 24.24
N PRO A 17 -9.33 35.68 25.32
CA PRO A 17 -9.34 34.25 25.50
C PRO A 17 -10.12 33.55 24.36
N VAL A 18 -9.50 32.53 23.76
CA VAL A 18 -10.15 31.66 22.76
C VAL A 18 -11.23 30.85 23.51
N GLU A 19 -12.48 31.02 23.14
CA GLU A 19 -13.59 30.19 23.65
C GLU A 19 -13.30 28.73 23.36
N SER A 20 -13.32 27.89 24.40
CA SER A 20 -13.20 26.43 24.28
C SER A 20 -14.40 25.88 23.52
N ALA A 21 -14.15 25.17 22.44
CA ALA A 21 -15.19 24.41 21.73
C ALA A 21 -15.92 23.49 22.71
N GLY A 22 -17.23 23.58 22.75
CA GLY A 22 -18.08 22.73 23.57
C GLY A 22 -17.91 21.23 23.21
N PRO A 23 -18.40 20.32 24.08
CA PRO A 23 -18.29 18.88 23.84
C PRO A 23 -18.96 18.50 22.52
N VAL A 24 -18.22 17.77 21.67
CA VAL A 24 -18.75 17.18 20.44
C VAL A 24 -19.79 16.14 20.87
N GLU A 25 -21.05 16.35 20.50
CA GLU A 25 -22.12 15.36 20.70
C GLU A 25 -21.71 14.03 20.04
N SER A 26 -21.83 12.94 20.80
CA SER A 26 -21.61 11.59 20.31
C SER A 26 -22.59 11.30 19.18
N ALA A 27 -22.07 11.04 17.98
CA ALA A 27 -22.88 10.62 16.84
C ALA A 27 -23.66 9.35 17.22
N GLY A 28 -24.98 9.36 16.99
CA GLY A 28 -25.85 8.20 17.15
C GLY A 28 -25.43 7.03 16.25
N PRO A 29 -26.08 5.85 16.32
CA PRO A 29 -25.72 4.69 15.55
C PRO A 29 -25.77 5.03 14.04
N VAL A 30 -24.60 4.94 13.38
CA VAL A 30 -24.44 5.19 11.96
C VAL A 30 -25.14 4.05 11.23
N GLU A 31 -26.25 4.33 10.53
CA GLU A 31 -26.74 3.48 9.44
C GLU A 31 -25.56 3.13 8.53
N SER A 32 -25.53 1.91 7.99
CA SER A 32 -24.42 1.35 7.21
C SER A 32 -23.95 2.36 6.15
N ALA A 33 -23.05 3.21 6.53
CA ALA A 33 -22.38 4.11 5.61
C ALA A 33 -21.60 3.24 4.62
N GLY A 34 -21.70 3.54 3.32
CA GLY A 34 -20.93 2.86 2.28
C GLY A 34 -19.42 2.85 2.57
N PRO A 35 -18.59 2.29 1.69
CA PRO A 35 -17.16 2.17 1.91
C PRO A 35 -16.51 3.48 2.34
N VAL A 36 -15.56 3.38 3.30
CA VAL A 36 -14.72 4.52 3.71
C VAL A 36 -13.70 4.77 2.60
N GLY A 37 -13.90 5.82 1.85
CA GLY A 37 -13.06 6.19 0.72
C GLY A 37 -11.77 6.93 1.12
N PRO A 38 -11.00 7.37 0.12
CA PRO A 38 -9.82 8.20 0.31
C PRO A 38 -10.13 9.54 0.97
N VAL A 39 -9.16 10.05 1.72
CA VAL A 39 -9.29 11.38 2.37
C VAL A 39 -9.53 12.47 1.33
N ASP A 40 -10.60 13.25 1.51
CA ASP A 40 -10.95 14.33 0.58
C ASP A 40 -9.87 15.42 0.53
N GLY A 41 -9.30 15.61 -0.66
CA GLY A 41 -8.26 16.62 -0.91
C GLY A 41 -8.74 18.07 -0.83
N ARG A 42 -10.05 18.31 -0.72
CA ARG A 42 -10.63 19.63 -0.47
C ARG A 42 -10.64 19.99 1.01
N LEU A 43 -10.64 18.97 1.89
CA LEU A 43 -10.64 19.14 3.35
C LEU A 43 -9.21 19.03 3.93
N VAL A 44 -8.41 18.10 3.43
CA VAL A 44 -7.03 17.89 3.86
C VAL A 44 -6.09 18.00 2.66
N PRO A 45 -5.13 18.93 2.64
CA PRO A 45 -4.18 19.06 1.53
C PRO A 45 -3.44 17.76 1.24
N ARG A 46 -3.11 17.51 -0.04
CA ARG A 46 -2.47 16.24 -0.45
C ARG A 46 -1.08 15.99 0.14
N PHE A 47 -0.38 17.02 0.58
CA PHE A 47 0.91 16.91 1.25
C PHE A 47 0.79 16.55 2.73
N ALA A 48 -0.41 16.60 3.32
CA ALA A 48 -0.69 16.30 4.72
C ALA A 48 -1.41 14.94 4.89
N GLY A 49 -1.43 14.44 6.12
CA GLY A 49 -2.11 13.20 6.50
C GLY A 49 -1.27 11.95 6.25
N SER A 50 -1.91 10.78 6.32
CA SER A 50 -1.29 9.47 6.15
C SER A 50 -0.56 9.33 4.82
N GLY A 51 0.52 8.54 4.83
CA GLY A 51 1.28 8.14 3.64
C GLY A 51 0.67 6.96 2.88
N SER A 52 -0.57 6.56 3.17
CA SER A 52 -1.23 5.42 2.55
C SER A 52 -1.47 5.60 1.05
N PHE A 53 -1.60 4.48 0.32
CA PHE A 53 -1.91 4.47 -1.11
C PHE A 53 -3.22 5.22 -1.38
N ALA A 54 -3.21 6.13 -2.33
CA ALA A 54 -4.33 7.00 -2.70
C ALA A 54 -4.99 7.71 -1.50
N ARG A 55 -4.33 7.77 -0.34
CA ARG A 55 -4.87 8.29 0.94
C ARG A 55 -6.07 7.48 1.45
N LEU A 56 -6.11 6.19 1.13
CA LEU A 56 -7.07 5.23 1.64
C LEU A 56 -6.94 5.06 3.16
N PRO A 57 -7.97 4.59 3.84
CA PRO A 57 -7.87 4.23 5.24
C PRO A 57 -6.84 3.13 5.46
N GLU A 58 -6.12 3.19 6.57
CA GLU A 58 -5.25 2.13 7.02
C GLU A 58 -6.07 0.98 7.59
N ILE A 59 -5.58 -0.24 7.45
CA ILE A 59 -6.29 -1.47 7.85
C ILE A 59 -6.73 -1.46 9.31
N ASP A 60 -5.94 -0.86 10.19
CA ASP A 60 -6.25 -0.77 11.63
C ASP A 60 -7.49 0.09 11.91
N ARG A 61 -7.85 0.99 11.01
CA ARG A 61 -9.02 1.87 11.12
C ARG A 61 -10.28 1.24 10.51
N VAL A 62 -10.10 0.36 9.52
CA VAL A 62 -11.20 -0.30 8.82
C VAL A 62 -10.83 -1.78 8.65
N PRO A 63 -11.04 -2.59 9.70
CA PRO A 63 -10.64 -4.00 9.70
C PRO A 63 -11.53 -4.90 8.83
N ASP A 64 -12.71 -4.44 8.46
CA ASP A 64 -13.59 -5.11 7.51
C ASP A 64 -13.42 -4.48 6.13
N TYR A 65 -12.83 -5.25 5.20
CA TYR A 65 -12.45 -4.78 3.86
C TYR A 65 -12.60 -5.90 2.82
N ASP A 66 -12.74 -5.47 1.56
CA ASP A 66 -12.77 -6.36 0.40
C ASP A 66 -11.37 -6.53 -0.21
N VAL A 67 -10.60 -5.43 -0.25
CA VAL A 67 -9.29 -5.37 -0.90
C VAL A 67 -8.26 -4.67 -0.01
N ALA A 68 -7.11 -5.30 0.17
CA ALA A 68 -5.96 -4.70 0.85
C ALA A 68 -4.83 -4.36 -0.14
N ILE A 69 -4.30 -3.15 -0.06
CA ILE A 69 -3.05 -2.74 -0.74
C ILE A 69 -1.89 -3.09 0.18
N LEU A 70 -1.01 -3.98 -0.26
CA LEU A 70 0.13 -4.46 0.52
C LEU A 70 1.44 -4.06 -0.14
N GLY A 71 2.32 -3.39 0.56
CA GLY A 71 3.69 -3.16 0.12
C GLY A 71 4.59 -4.35 0.44
N VAL A 72 5.44 -4.74 -0.50
CA VAL A 72 6.41 -5.83 -0.34
C VAL A 72 7.81 -5.32 -0.69
N PRO A 73 8.48 -4.62 0.24
CA PRO A 73 9.74 -3.89 0.00
C PRO A 73 10.96 -4.83 0.03
N PHE A 74 11.05 -5.72 -0.96
CA PHE A 74 12.11 -6.71 -1.08
C PHE A 74 12.72 -6.72 -2.48
N ASP A 75 14.07 -6.79 -2.60
CA ASP A 75 14.76 -6.79 -3.89
C ASP A 75 16.11 -7.54 -3.87
N ASN A 76 16.27 -8.50 -2.96
CA ASN A 76 17.51 -9.29 -2.89
C ASN A 76 17.60 -10.36 -3.99
N GLY A 77 16.56 -10.55 -4.80
CA GLY A 77 16.58 -11.42 -5.95
C GLY A 77 17.06 -10.76 -7.25
N THR A 78 17.38 -9.45 -7.22
CA THR A 78 17.85 -8.72 -8.41
C THR A 78 19.31 -9.04 -8.73
N SER A 79 19.63 -9.09 -10.04
CA SER A 79 20.99 -9.38 -10.52
C SER A 79 21.81 -8.14 -10.89
N TYR A 80 21.17 -6.94 -10.94
CA TYR A 80 21.86 -5.75 -11.44
C TYR A 80 21.75 -4.55 -10.51
N ARG A 81 20.60 -3.88 -10.45
CA ARG A 81 20.42 -2.67 -9.65
C ARG A 81 19.40 -2.89 -8.54
N PRO A 82 19.83 -2.92 -7.27
CA PRO A 82 18.89 -2.87 -6.15
C PRO A 82 18.19 -1.51 -6.10
N GLY A 83 17.07 -1.44 -5.40
CA GLY A 83 16.29 -0.21 -5.22
C GLY A 83 14.79 -0.43 -5.40
N ALA A 84 14.37 -1.56 -5.97
CA ALA A 84 12.95 -1.92 -6.09
C ALA A 84 12.25 -2.03 -4.72
N ARG A 85 12.98 -2.30 -3.63
CA ARG A 85 12.45 -2.26 -2.25
C ARG A 85 11.84 -0.92 -1.86
N PHE A 86 12.20 0.17 -2.52
CA PHE A 86 11.61 1.49 -2.30
C PHE A 86 10.34 1.72 -3.15
N GLY A 87 9.97 0.76 -4.01
CA GLY A 87 8.80 0.82 -4.87
C GLY A 87 7.50 1.10 -4.13
N PRO A 88 7.15 0.34 -3.07
CA PRO A 88 5.91 0.55 -2.33
C PRO A 88 5.78 1.98 -1.81
N MET A 89 6.83 2.52 -1.20
CA MET A 89 6.86 3.90 -0.70
C MET A 89 6.71 4.92 -1.85
N ALA A 90 7.44 4.74 -2.96
CA ALA A 90 7.39 5.64 -4.09
C ALA A 90 6.00 5.66 -4.75
N VAL A 91 5.38 4.48 -4.92
CA VAL A 91 4.02 4.35 -5.46
C VAL A 91 2.98 5.01 -4.55
N ARG A 92 3.06 4.80 -3.22
CA ARG A 92 2.18 5.49 -2.28
C ARG A 92 2.34 7.00 -2.36
N GLN A 93 3.56 7.50 -2.44
CA GLN A 93 3.82 8.92 -2.57
C GLN A 93 3.22 9.49 -3.87
N ALA A 94 3.42 8.81 -4.99
CA ALA A 94 2.85 9.21 -6.28
C ALA A 94 1.33 9.13 -6.29
N SER A 95 0.74 8.12 -5.64
CA SER A 95 -0.71 7.91 -5.58
C SER A 95 -1.48 9.01 -4.85
N ARG A 96 -0.81 9.86 -4.06
CA ARG A 96 -1.43 11.04 -3.41
C ARG A 96 -2.04 12.03 -4.40
N HIS A 97 -1.59 12.00 -5.66
CA HIS A 97 -2.13 12.82 -6.74
C HIS A 97 -3.41 12.28 -7.36
N LEU A 98 -3.75 11.02 -7.10
CA LEU A 98 -4.98 10.43 -7.59
C LEU A 98 -6.20 11.26 -7.13
N ARG A 99 -7.15 11.38 -8.03
CA ARG A 99 -8.47 11.93 -7.75
C ARG A 99 -9.44 10.78 -7.77
N PRO A 100 -9.72 10.15 -6.63
CA PRO A 100 -10.67 9.06 -6.56
C PRO A 100 -12.04 9.58 -6.95
N GLY A 101 -12.59 9.01 -7.98
CA GLY A 101 -13.85 9.44 -8.52
C GLY A 101 -14.34 8.44 -9.57
N TYR A 102 -15.21 8.91 -10.39
CA TYR A 102 -15.81 8.13 -11.46
C TYR A 102 -14.75 7.75 -12.55
N HIS A 103 -14.64 6.45 -12.82
CA HIS A 103 -13.82 5.92 -13.91
C HIS A 103 -14.68 5.77 -15.16
N VAL A 104 -14.46 6.66 -16.12
CA VAL A 104 -15.34 6.81 -17.30
C VAL A 104 -15.43 5.52 -18.14
N GLU A 105 -14.30 4.86 -18.38
CA GLU A 105 -14.25 3.64 -19.20
C GLU A 105 -14.93 2.43 -18.56
N LEU A 106 -14.88 2.35 -17.23
CA LEU A 106 -15.47 1.26 -16.46
C LEU A 106 -16.89 1.58 -15.98
N ASP A 107 -17.33 2.84 -16.12
CA ASP A 107 -18.61 3.32 -15.58
C ASP A 107 -18.78 2.99 -14.09
N ARG A 108 -17.73 3.27 -13.28
CA ARG A 108 -17.64 2.86 -11.88
C ARG A 108 -16.99 3.91 -11.00
N ILE A 109 -17.30 3.82 -9.70
CA ILE A 109 -16.61 4.56 -8.62
C ILE A 109 -15.93 3.53 -7.70
N PRO A 110 -14.72 3.03 -8.03
CA PRO A 110 -14.14 1.87 -7.35
C PRO A 110 -14.06 2.00 -5.82
N PHE A 111 -13.65 3.16 -5.31
CA PHE A 111 -13.55 3.41 -3.87
C PHE A 111 -14.89 3.76 -3.19
N GLY A 112 -15.99 3.79 -3.93
CA GLY A 112 -17.32 3.98 -3.41
C GLY A 112 -18.17 2.70 -3.43
N GLU A 113 -17.69 1.67 -4.13
CA GLU A 113 -18.39 0.40 -4.31
C GLU A 113 -17.78 -0.75 -3.49
N ILE A 114 -16.46 -0.73 -3.28
CA ILE A 114 -15.73 -1.74 -2.52
C ILE A 114 -14.89 -1.08 -1.43
N GLN A 115 -14.76 -1.74 -0.28
CA GLN A 115 -13.90 -1.27 0.79
C GLN A 115 -12.45 -1.63 0.50
N VAL A 116 -11.65 -0.62 0.17
CA VAL A 116 -10.20 -0.77 -0.05
C VAL A 116 -9.45 -0.15 1.12
N VAL A 117 -8.44 -0.85 1.62
CA VAL A 117 -7.57 -0.37 2.71
C VAL A 117 -6.10 -0.44 2.32
N ASP A 118 -5.26 0.35 2.94
CA ASP A 118 -3.80 0.19 2.89
C ASP A 118 -3.34 -0.63 4.08
N ALA A 119 -2.77 -1.79 3.82
CA ALA A 119 -2.27 -2.73 4.83
C ALA A 119 -0.79 -2.46 5.23
N GLY A 120 -0.20 -1.36 4.75
CA GLY A 120 1.19 -1.06 5.03
C GLY A 120 2.16 -1.97 4.27
N ASP A 121 3.35 -2.15 4.83
CA ASP A 121 4.43 -2.95 4.24
C ASP A 121 4.68 -4.22 5.05
N VAL A 122 5.03 -5.31 4.35
CA VAL A 122 5.53 -6.52 5.01
C VAL A 122 6.88 -6.21 5.66
N PRO A 123 7.07 -6.47 6.95
CA PRO A 123 8.36 -6.29 7.61
C PRO A 123 9.30 -7.47 7.27
N VAL A 124 9.89 -7.43 6.07
CA VAL A 124 10.77 -8.50 5.57
C VAL A 124 12.20 -8.34 6.03
N THR A 125 12.87 -9.47 6.33
CA THR A 125 14.31 -9.46 6.53
C THR A 125 15.04 -9.25 5.21
N PRO A 126 16.05 -8.33 5.14
CA PRO A 126 16.84 -8.13 3.93
C PRO A 126 18.02 -9.11 3.82
N PHE A 127 18.21 -10.04 4.77
CA PHE A 127 19.41 -10.84 4.87
C PHE A 127 19.24 -12.31 4.45
N SER A 128 18.00 -12.75 4.18
CA SER A 128 17.71 -14.13 3.77
C SER A 128 16.51 -14.15 2.84
N ILE A 129 16.72 -14.65 1.62
CA ILE A 129 15.62 -14.81 0.65
C ILE A 129 14.57 -15.78 1.19
N ASP A 130 14.97 -16.92 1.72
CA ASP A 130 14.04 -17.94 2.22
C ASP A 130 13.19 -17.43 3.39
N ALA A 131 13.81 -16.73 4.34
CA ALA A 131 13.09 -16.15 5.45
C ALA A 131 12.13 -15.03 4.96
N ALA A 132 12.57 -14.20 4.01
CA ALA A 132 11.73 -13.17 3.42
C ALA A 132 10.53 -13.77 2.69
N MET A 133 10.73 -14.86 1.90
CA MET A 133 9.63 -15.56 1.23
C MET A 133 8.58 -16.08 2.23
N GLN A 134 9.02 -16.65 3.36
CA GLN A 134 8.13 -17.13 4.42
C GLN A 134 7.36 -15.97 5.08
N GLN A 135 8.04 -14.86 5.38
CA GLN A 135 7.43 -13.68 5.98
C GLN A 135 6.38 -13.05 5.06
N ILE A 136 6.70 -12.90 3.77
CA ILE A 136 5.77 -12.38 2.76
C ILE A 136 4.54 -13.29 2.65
N ALA A 137 4.76 -14.60 2.48
CA ALA A 137 3.66 -15.54 2.34
C ALA A 137 2.75 -15.57 3.58
N GLY A 138 3.33 -15.59 4.78
CA GLY A 138 2.56 -15.58 6.03
C GLY A 138 1.73 -14.30 6.19
N HIS A 139 2.31 -13.16 5.90
CA HIS A 139 1.63 -11.86 6.02
C HIS A 139 0.49 -11.74 5.00
N ALA A 140 0.75 -12.07 3.73
CA ALA A 140 -0.25 -12.00 2.67
C ALA A 140 -1.42 -12.98 2.90
N ALA A 141 -1.16 -14.20 3.38
CA ALA A 141 -2.20 -15.16 3.71
C ALA A 141 -3.15 -14.65 4.79
N GLY A 142 -2.64 -13.94 5.80
CA GLY A 142 -3.47 -13.31 6.83
C GLY A 142 -4.45 -12.26 6.29
N LEU A 143 -4.05 -11.57 5.21
CA LEU A 143 -4.89 -10.56 4.57
C LEU A 143 -5.93 -11.14 3.61
N MET A 144 -5.71 -12.34 3.07
CA MET A 144 -6.60 -12.98 2.09
C MET A 144 -7.73 -13.78 2.72
N HIS A 145 -7.65 -14.03 4.02
CA HIS A 145 -8.64 -14.86 4.71
C HIS A 145 -10.08 -14.38 4.51
N GLY A 146 -11.01 -15.32 4.29
CA GLY A 146 -12.42 -15.00 4.09
C GLY A 146 -12.77 -14.47 2.69
N GLY A 147 -11.95 -14.77 1.68
CA GLY A 147 -12.19 -14.39 0.28
C GLY A 147 -11.76 -12.95 -0.07
N ARG A 148 -11.08 -12.26 0.85
CA ARG A 148 -10.53 -10.93 0.62
C ARG A 148 -9.46 -10.96 -0.45
N LYS A 149 -9.25 -9.85 -1.13
CA LYS A 149 -8.26 -9.71 -2.20
C LYS A 149 -7.06 -8.89 -1.73
N VAL A 150 -5.90 -9.17 -2.28
CA VAL A 150 -4.67 -8.40 -2.03
C VAL A 150 -4.11 -7.90 -3.35
N ILE A 151 -3.79 -6.62 -3.40
CA ILE A 151 -2.99 -6.00 -4.46
C ILE A 151 -1.62 -5.72 -3.87
N ALA A 152 -0.62 -6.49 -4.27
CA ALA A 152 0.74 -6.30 -3.81
C ALA A 152 1.48 -5.27 -4.66
N ILE A 153 2.19 -4.36 -4.01
CA ILE A 153 3.13 -3.43 -4.65
C ILE A 153 4.54 -3.90 -4.27
N GLY A 154 5.23 -4.54 -5.21
CA GLY A 154 6.58 -5.02 -5.01
C GLY A 154 7.62 -3.88 -5.05
N GLY A 155 8.70 -4.27 -4.83
CA GLY A 155 9.90 -5.00 -4.81
C GLY A 155 10.29 -5.55 -6.19
N ASP A 156 11.26 -6.44 -6.16
CA ASP A 156 11.64 -7.19 -7.35
C ASP A 156 10.61 -8.31 -7.65
N HIS A 157 10.77 -8.99 -8.79
CA HIS A 157 9.82 -10.02 -9.20
C HIS A 157 9.85 -11.29 -8.32
N THR A 158 10.86 -11.45 -7.47
CA THR A 158 10.94 -12.56 -6.50
C THR A 158 9.73 -12.59 -5.57
N VAL A 159 9.13 -11.43 -5.28
CA VAL A 159 7.95 -11.31 -4.41
C VAL A 159 6.71 -12.02 -4.95
N ALA A 160 6.64 -12.31 -6.24
CA ALA A 160 5.49 -12.99 -6.83
C ALA A 160 5.36 -14.43 -6.33
N LEU A 161 6.46 -15.16 -6.11
CA LEU A 161 6.40 -16.55 -5.63
C LEU A 161 5.71 -16.71 -4.27
N PRO A 162 6.08 -15.97 -3.21
CA PRO A 162 5.38 -16.06 -1.94
C PRO A 162 3.93 -15.56 -1.99
N MET A 163 3.62 -14.60 -2.88
CA MET A 163 2.23 -14.18 -3.12
C MET A 163 1.42 -15.31 -3.74
N LEU A 164 1.94 -16.03 -4.75
CA LEU A 164 1.29 -17.21 -5.34
C LEU A 164 1.07 -18.29 -4.30
N ARG A 165 2.06 -18.62 -3.47
CA ARG A 165 1.92 -19.57 -2.36
C ARG A 165 0.77 -19.19 -1.42
N SER A 166 0.59 -17.91 -1.14
CA SER A 166 -0.50 -17.43 -0.28
C SER A 166 -1.87 -17.62 -0.94
N VAL A 167 -1.99 -17.28 -2.22
CA VAL A 167 -3.23 -17.44 -2.98
C VAL A 167 -3.61 -18.90 -3.10
N VAL A 168 -2.65 -19.77 -3.43
CA VAL A 168 -2.88 -21.22 -3.57
C VAL A 168 -3.29 -21.85 -2.24
N ARG A 169 -2.74 -21.39 -1.13
CA ARG A 169 -3.13 -21.85 0.21
C ARG A 169 -4.63 -21.61 0.51
N GLU A 170 -5.18 -20.51 0.01
CA GLU A 170 -6.59 -20.14 0.23
C GLU A 170 -7.52 -20.77 -0.82
N HIS A 171 -7.07 -20.87 -2.07
CA HIS A 171 -7.93 -21.18 -3.22
C HIS A 171 -7.59 -22.52 -3.94
N GLY A 172 -6.49 -23.19 -3.60
CA GLY A 172 -5.94 -24.31 -4.39
C GLY A 172 -5.18 -23.79 -5.62
N GLN A 173 -4.84 -24.69 -6.54
CA GLN A 173 -4.13 -24.34 -7.78
C GLN A 173 -4.88 -23.28 -8.58
N ILE A 174 -4.12 -22.36 -9.19
CA ILE A 174 -4.67 -21.21 -9.90
C ILE A 174 -4.13 -21.10 -11.32
N ALA A 175 -4.89 -20.46 -12.19
CA ALA A 175 -4.39 -19.95 -13.46
C ALA A 175 -3.74 -18.57 -13.25
N LEU A 176 -2.57 -18.35 -13.87
CA LEU A 176 -1.84 -17.11 -13.81
C LEU A 176 -1.92 -16.37 -15.14
N VAL A 177 -2.26 -15.08 -15.09
CA VAL A 177 -2.06 -14.16 -16.21
C VAL A 177 -0.85 -13.28 -15.89
N HIS A 178 0.18 -13.37 -16.70
CA HIS A 178 1.46 -12.69 -16.52
C HIS A 178 1.73 -11.70 -17.65
N PHE A 179 1.84 -10.42 -17.29
CA PHE A 179 2.21 -9.34 -18.23
C PHE A 179 3.65 -8.92 -17.93
N ASP A 180 4.58 -9.42 -18.72
CA ASP A 180 6.01 -9.17 -18.57
C ASP A 180 6.73 -9.33 -19.90
N ALA A 181 7.91 -8.73 -20.06
CA ALA A 181 8.79 -8.93 -21.21
C ALA A 181 9.55 -10.27 -21.16
N HIS A 182 9.57 -10.95 -20.00
CA HIS A 182 10.30 -12.19 -19.74
C HIS A 182 9.36 -13.28 -19.22
N LEU A 183 9.79 -14.54 -19.32
CA LEU A 183 9.02 -15.68 -18.82
C LEU A 183 9.31 -16.02 -17.37
N ASP A 184 10.50 -15.65 -16.86
CA ASP A 184 11.00 -15.90 -15.50
C ASP A 184 10.90 -17.37 -15.06
N THR A 185 11.25 -18.25 -16.02
CA THR A 185 11.19 -19.72 -15.89
C THR A 185 12.54 -20.40 -15.90
N TRP A 186 13.64 -19.65 -15.70
CA TRP A 186 14.96 -20.24 -15.59
C TRP A 186 15.03 -21.20 -14.42
N ASP A 187 15.82 -22.26 -14.56
CA ASP A 187 16.04 -23.22 -13.48
C ASP A 187 16.88 -22.60 -12.37
N THR A 188 18.02 -22.02 -12.73
CA THR A 188 18.90 -21.27 -11.83
C THR A 188 19.42 -20.01 -12.51
N TYR A 189 19.76 -19.01 -11.70
CA TYR A 189 20.46 -17.82 -12.17
C TYR A 189 21.62 -17.53 -11.22
N PHE A 190 22.87 -17.48 -11.74
CA PHE A 190 24.09 -17.46 -10.95
C PHE A 190 24.14 -18.55 -9.86
N ASN A 191 23.71 -19.77 -10.21
CA ASN A 191 23.57 -20.92 -9.30
C ASN A 191 22.59 -20.73 -8.15
N ALA A 192 21.76 -19.69 -8.17
CA ALA A 192 20.69 -19.48 -7.21
C ALA A 192 19.36 -19.99 -7.77
N PRO A 193 18.63 -20.84 -7.04
CA PRO A 193 17.35 -21.40 -7.50
C PRO A 193 16.19 -20.41 -7.36
N VAL A 194 16.31 -19.40 -6.50
CA VAL A 194 15.27 -18.38 -6.27
C VAL A 194 15.85 -17.00 -6.54
N THR A 195 15.43 -16.41 -7.64
CA THR A 195 15.77 -15.05 -8.09
C THR A 195 14.59 -14.46 -8.86
N HIS A 196 14.67 -13.20 -9.25
CA HIS A 196 13.64 -12.55 -10.06
C HIS A 196 13.32 -13.29 -11.39
N GLY A 197 14.30 -14.02 -11.98
CA GLY A 197 14.11 -14.73 -13.27
C GLY A 197 13.75 -16.21 -13.16
N THR A 198 13.55 -16.75 -11.94
CA THR A 198 13.34 -18.19 -11.73
C THR A 198 12.01 -18.52 -11.04
N ILE A 199 11.25 -17.52 -10.65
CA ILE A 199 10.10 -17.66 -9.75
C ILE A 199 8.98 -18.54 -10.32
N PHE A 200 8.70 -18.42 -11.61
CA PHE A 200 7.63 -19.24 -12.21
C PHE A 200 8.07 -20.69 -12.44
N ARG A 201 9.37 -20.95 -12.62
CA ARG A 201 9.86 -22.32 -12.57
C ARG A 201 9.57 -22.95 -11.21
N ARG A 202 9.84 -22.24 -10.13
CA ARG A 202 9.51 -22.69 -8.76
C ARG A 202 8.01 -22.88 -8.57
N ALA A 203 7.20 -21.94 -9.09
CA ALA A 203 5.75 -22.05 -9.01
C ALA A 203 5.18 -23.30 -9.71
N PHE A 204 5.75 -23.70 -10.86
CA PHE A 204 5.39 -24.95 -11.55
C PHE A 204 5.85 -26.18 -10.79
N GLU A 205 7.08 -26.17 -10.26
CA GLU A 205 7.63 -27.31 -9.50
C GLU A 205 6.90 -27.54 -8.16
N GLU A 206 6.30 -26.50 -7.62
CA GLU A 206 5.47 -26.54 -6.41
C GLU A 206 3.98 -26.82 -6.69
N ASP A 207 3.61 -27.11 -7.94
CA ASP A 207 2.22 -27.34 -8.36
C ASP A 207 1.27 -26.18 -7.99
N LEU A 208 1.75 -24.94 -8.00
CA LEU A 208 0.93 -23.76 -7.69
C LEU A 208 0.01 -23.38 -8.87
N LEU A 209 0.42 -23.68 -10.08
CA LEU A 209 -0.23 -23.25 -11.31
C LEU A 209 -0.85 -24.43 -12.07
N VAL A 210 -2.02 -24.21 -12.70
CA VAL A 210 -2.68 -25.14 -13.63
C VAL A 210 -2.29 -24.85 -15.08
#